data_39c19146d7d475bcd65d5edd9bf235f3
#
_entry.id   39c19146d7d475bcd65d5edd9bf235f3
#
_cell.length_a   1.000
_cell.length_b   1.000
_cell.length_c   1.000
_cell.angle_alpha   90.00
_cell.angle_beta   90.00
_cell.angle_gamma   90.00
#
_symmetry.space_group_name_H-M   'P 1'
#
loop_
_entity.id
_entity.type
_entity.pdbx_description
1 polymer ?
#
loop_
_entity_poly.entity_id
_entity_poly.type
_entity_poly.pdbx_seq_one_letter_code
_entity_poly.pdbx_strand_id
1 'polypeptide(L)'
;MSPERPRRSRGYESPRPDVQALVPLTSTRILELGCSSGALGAAIKARQPALVVGVEIDPSYAALAAERLDRVIVSDVESFAGAAPPAEAPFDCLIAADVLEHLVNPWRALASCVALLEPGGHVVISLPNIVYARAIFRLLAQRSWPRDPEGIFDETHLRWFTRGDALAMLRGAGLQPQRVDSRFFVEGWKLQLARVLARTPLREYVTAQYVISATLPR
;
A
#
# COMPACT_ATOMS: atom_id res chain seq x y z
N MET A 1 -25.33 12.42 -10.78
CA MET A 1 -24.11 12.46 -11.62
C MET A 1 -22.95 12.69 -10.67
N SER A 2 -22.21 11.63 -10.35
CA SER A 2 -20.94 11.77 -9.61
C SER A 2 -19.94 12.51 -10.49
N PRO A 3 -19.16 13.46 -9.97
CA PRO A 3 -18.15 14.13 -10.76
C PRO A 3 -17.17 13.06 -11.27
N GLU A 4 -16.90 13.06 -12.60
CA GLU A 4 -15.83 12.26 -13.20
C GLU A 4 -14.54 12.56 -12.43
N ARG A 5 -14.04 11.57 -11.68
CA ARG A 5 -12.73 11.69 -11.08
C ARG A 5 -11.70 11.79 -12.21
N PRO A 6 -10.77 12.76 -12.17
CA PRO A 6 -9.75 12.88 -13.20
C PRO A 6 -9.02 11.53 -13.32
N ARG A 7 -8.70 11.12 -14.58
CA ARG A 7 -7.94 9.91 -14.86
C ARG A 7 -6.72 9.90 -13.94
N ARG A 8 -6.72 9.00 -12.97
CA ARG A 8 -5.66 8.85 -11.99
C ARG A 8 -4.35 8.58 -12.74
N SER A 9 -3.28 9.16 -12.24
CA SER A 9 -1.97 9.18 -12.90
C SER A 9 -1.42 7.78 -13.20
N ARG A 10 -0.38 7.69 -14.05
CA ARG A 10 0.34 6.45 -14.38
C ARG A 10 0.82 5.66 -13.14
N GLY A 11 0.87 6.29 -11.96
CA GLY A 11 1.20 5.63 -10.70
C GLY A 11 0.24 4.51 -10.32
N TYR A 12 -1.05 4.69 -10.62
CA TYR A 12 -2.11 3.71 -10.29
C TYR A 12 -2.15 2.49 -11.23
N GLU A 13 -1.48 2.55 -12.38
CA GLU A 13 -1.34 1.43 -13.31
C GLU A 13 0.06 0.79 -13.24
N SER A 14 0.82 1.08 -12.20
CA SER A 14 2.16 0.54 -12.02
C SER A 14 2.11 -0.90 -11.52
N PRO A 15 2.87 -1.84 -12.10
CA PRO A 15 2.99 -3.21 -11.57
C PRO A 15 3.74 -3.29 -10.24
N ARG A 16 4.25 -2.18 -9.70
CA ARG A 16 4.88 -2.04 -8.38
C ARG A 16 5.93 -3.14 -8.10
N PRO A 17 7.05 -3.16 -8.83
CA PRO A 17 8.10 -4.17 -8.62
C PRO A 17 8.71 -4.13 -7.22
N ASP A 18 8.65 -2.98 -6.55
CA ASP A 18 9.05 -2.78 -5.17
C ASP A 18 8.16 -3.55 -4.18
N VAL A 19 6.85 -3.53 -4.39
CA VAL A 19 5.87 -4.29 -3.59
C VAL A 19 5.99 -5.78 -3.91
N GLN A 20 6.03 -6.14 -5.20
CA GLN A 20 6.21 -7.52 -5.64
C GLN A 20 7.44 -8.20 -5.00
N ALA A 21 8.55 -7.47 -4.84
CA ALA A 21 9.78 -8.01 -4.25
C ALA A 21 9.62 -8.47 -2.79
N LEU A 22 8.57 -8.01 -2.10
CA LEU A 22 8.26 -8.38 -0.71
C LEU A 22 7.14 -9.42 -0.60
N VAL A 23 6.40 -9.69 -1.68
CA VAL A 23 5.40 -10.77 -1.72
C VAL A 23 6.12 -12.11 -1.87
N PRO A 24 5.93 -13.08 -0.95
CA PRO A 24 6.57 -14.39 -1.06
C PRO A 24 6.18 -15.13 -2.35
N LEU A 25 7.15 -15.79 -2.98
CA LEU A 25 6.89 -16.62 -4.16
C LEU A 25 6.02 -17.84 -3.87
N THR A 26 5.88 -18.19 -2.59
CA THR A 26 5.03 -19.28 -2.10
C THR A 26 3.58 -18.86 -1.87
N SER A 27 3.28 -17.55 -1.93
CA SER A 27 1.90 -17.07 -1.75
C SER A 27 1.03 -17.47 -2.94
N THR A 28 -0.09 -18.11 -2.63
CA THR A 28 -1.03 -18.69 -3.61
C THR A 28 -2.45 -18.12 -3.52
N ARG A 29 -2.79 -17.47 -2.41
CA ARG A 29 -4.11 -16.87 -2.15
C ARG A 29 -3.93 -15.46 -1.62
N ILE A 30 -4.06 -14.49 -2.49
CA ILE A 30 -3.67 -13.10 -2.25
C ILE A 30 -4.92 -12.21 -2.22
N LEU A 31 -5.03 -11.38 -1.19
CA LEU A 31 -6.00 -10.29 -1.10
C LEU A 31 -5.27 -8.96 -1.38
N GLU A 32 -5.69 -8.24 -2.42
CA GLU A 32 -5.15 -6.93 -2.79
C GLU A 32 -6.18 -5.84 -2.50
N LEU A 33 -5.93 -5.00 -1.49
CA LEU A 33 -6.76 -3.85 -1.17
C LEU A 33 -6.38 -2.66 -2.05
N GLY A 34 -7.39 -2.00 -2.65
CA GLY A 34 -7.18 -0.91 -3.60
C GLY A 34 -6.45 -1.37 -4.86
N CYS A 35 -6.94 -2.44 -5.48
CA CYS A 35 -6.24 -3.07 -6.62
C CYS A 35 -6.22 -2.22 -7.90
N SER A 36 -6.92 -1.08 -7.94
CA SER A 36 -7.00 -0.21 -9.11
C SER A 36 -7.32 -1.01 -10.38
N SER A 37 -6.55 -0.87 -11.46
CA SER A 37 -6.71 -1.64 -12.70
C SER A 37 -6.24 -3.10 -12.61
N GLY A 38 -5.80 -3.59 -11.45
CA GLY A 38 -5.28 -4.94 -11.25
C GLY A 38 -3.86 -5.17 -11.77
N ALA A 39 -3.10 -4.11 -12.04
CA ALA A 39 -1.76 -4.22 -12.64
C ALA A 39 -0.75 -4.94 -11.73
N LEU A 40 -0.78 -4.70 -10.42
CA LEU A 40 0.09 -5.37 -9.45
C LEU A 40 -0.27 -6.84 -9.31
N GLY A 41 -1.55 -7.17 -9.07
CA GLY A 41 -2.02 -8.55 -8.97
C GLY A 41 -1.75 -9.36 -10.24
N ALA A 42 -1.95 -8.76 -11.43
CA ALA A 42 -1.62 -9.40 -12.71
C ALA A 42 -0.11 -9.70 -12.82
N ALA A 43 0.75 -8.78 -12.40
CA ALA A 43 2.19 -9.00 -12.41
C ALA A 43 2.63 -10.10 -11.42
N ILE A 44 1.95 -10.22 -10.28
CA ILE A 44 2.16 -11.32 -9.34
C ILE A 44 1.72 -12.65 -9.96
N LYS A 45 0.55 -12.72 -10.59
CA LYS A 45 0.06 -13.92 -11.29
C LYS A 45 0.97 -14.36 -12.44
N ALA A 46 1.61 -13.41 -13.13
CA ALA A 46 2.60 -13.72 -14.16
C ALA A 46 3.90 -14.32 -13.59
N ARG A 47 4.21 -14.01 -12.33
CA ARG A 47 5.44 -14.46 -11.64
C ARG A 47 5.28 -15.80 -10.93
N GLN A 48 4.07 -16.08 -10.40
CA GLN A 48 3.79 -17.25 -9.58
C GLN A 48 2.33 -17.71 -9.72
N PRO A 49 2.03 -19.00 -9.55
CA PRO A 49 0.65 -19.48 -9.48
C PRO A 49 -0.03 -18.89 -8.25
N ALA A 50 -0.96 -17.95 -8.45
CA ALA A 50 -1.70 -17.33 -7.37
C ALA A 50 -3.14 -17.01 -7.80
N LEU A 51 -4.10 -17.23 -6.88
CA LEU A 51 -5.42 -16.66 -6.92
C LEU A 51 -5.35 -15.28 -6.29
N VAL A 52 -5.77 -14.24 -7.01
CA VAL A 52 -5.76 -12.86 -6.54
C VAL A 52 -7.18 -12.33 -6.49
N VAL A 53 -7.61 -11.94 -5.29
CA VAL A 53 -8.87 -11.22 -5.05
C VAL A 53 -8.56 -9.75 -4.82
N GLY A 54 -9.09 -8.87 -5.67
CA GLY A 54 -8.94 -7.42 -5.56
C GLY A 54 -10.15 -6.77 -4.88
N VAL A 55 -9.93 -5.71 -4.11
CA VAL A 55 -10.95 -4.79 -3.60
C VAL A 55 -10.70 -3.43 -4.22
N GLU A 56 -11.69 -2.84 -4.89
CA GLU A 56 -11.56 -1.53 -5.54
C GLU A 56 -12.85 -0.73 -5.39
N ILE A 57 -12.70 0.54 -5.03
CA ILE A 57 -13.85 1.44 -4.80
C ILE A 57 -14.42 2.00 -6.10
N ASP A 58 -13.59 2.19 -7.13
CA ASP A 58 -13.99 2.76 -8.40
C ASP A 58 -14.46 1.66 -9.35
N PRO A 59 -15.76 1.64 -9.75
CA PRO A 59 -16.30 0.58 -10.61
C PRO A 59 -15.61 0.50 -11.97
N SER A 60 -15.08 1.62 -12.49
CA SER A 60 -14.39 1.63 -13.79
C SER A 60 -13.03 0.96 -13.73
N TYR A 61 -12.27 1.18 -12.66
CA TYR A 61 -11.03 0.47 -12.40
C TYR A 61 -11.27 -0.99 -12.04
N ALA A 62 -12.31 -1.27 -11.24
CA ALA A 62 -12.71 -2.63 -10.90
C ALA A 62 -13.05 -3.46 -12.14
N ALA A 63 -13.70 -2.87 -13.15
CA ALA A 63 -13.97 -3.54 -14.43
C ALA A 63 -12.68 -3.91 -15.17
N LEU A 64 -11.66 -3.02 -15.19
CA LEU A 64 -10.35 -3.32 -15.77
C LEU A 64 -9.61 -4.40 -14.98
N ALA A 65 -9.70 -4.35 -13.64
CA ALA A 65 -9.09 -5.35 -12.79
C ALA A 65 -9.72 -6.74 -12.96
N ALA A 66 -11.03 -6.82 -13.20
CA ALA A 66 -11.74 -8.08 -13.42
C ALA A 66 -11.29 -8.84 -14.68
N GLU A 67 -10.66 -8.15 -15.65
CA GLU A 67 -10.04 -8.79 -16.82
C GLU A 67 -8.69 -9.46 -16.48
N ARG A 68 -8.10 -9.16 -15.32
CA ARG A 68 -6.73 -9.54 -14.94
C ARG A 68 -6.68 -10.43 -13.70
N LEU A 69 -7.55 -10.16 -12.73
CA LEU A 69 -7.62 -10.85 -11.44
C LEU A 69 -8.66 -11.97 -11.47
N ASP A 70 -8.59 -12.86 -10.50
CA ASP A 70 -9.53 -13.99 -10.41
C ASP A 70 -10.90 -13.55 -9.89
N ARG A 71 -10.92 -12.54 -9.04
CA ARG A 71 -12.13 -11.88 -8.55
C ARG A 71 -11.86 -10.44 -8.17
N VAL A 72 -12.83 -9.56 -8.40
CA VAL A 72 -12.82 -8.18 -7.91
C VAL A 72 -14.10 -7.89 -7.14
N ILE A 73 -13.95 -7.29 -5.95
CA ILE A 73 -15.04 -6.85 -5.09
C ILE A 73 -15.10 -5.33 -5.19
N VAL A 74 -16.20 -4.81 -5.72
CA VAL A 74 -16.43 -3.35 -5.81
C VAL A 74 -16.89 -2.87 -4.44
N SER A 75 -15.98 -2.27 -3.68
CA SER A 75 -16.25 -1.77 -2.33
C SER A 75 -15.15 -0.79 -1.90
N ASP A 76 -15.47 0.14 -1.01
CA ASP A 76 -14.42 0.76 -0.20
C ASP A 76 -13.86 -0.26 0.81
N VAL A 77 -12.57 -0.06 1.17
CA VAL A 77 -11.86 -1.01 2.03
C VAL A 77 -12.44 -1.10 3.43
N GLU A 78 -12.99 0.00 3.98
CA GLU A 78 -13.53 0.00 5.34
C GLU A 78 -14.87 -0.75 5.41
N SER A 79 -15.72 -0.61 4.38
CA SER A 79 -16.96 -1.40 4.24
C SER A 79 -16.63 -2.88 4.00
N PHE A 80 -15.67 -3.18 3.13
CA PHE A 80 -15.20 -4.56 2.91
C PHE A 80 -14.68 -5.18 4.21
N ALA A 81 -13.85 -4.46 4.97
CA ALA A 81 -13.29 -4.92 6.24
C ALA A 81 -14.35 -5.18 7.33
N GLY A 82 -15.53 -4.56 7.21
CA GLY A 82 -16.68 -4.77 8.10
C GLY A 82 -17.67 -5.84 7.64
N ALA A 83 -17.50 -6.38 6.43
CA ALA A 83 -18.40 -7.37 5.84
C ALA A 83 -18.06 -8.80 6.23
N ALA A 84 -18.91 -9.75 5.82
CA ALA A 84 -18.61 -11.18 5.95
C ALA A 84 -17.38 -11.56 5.09
N PRO A 85 -16.53 -12.48 5.55
CA PRO A 85 -15.38 -12.95 4.80
C PRO A 85 -15.76 -13.43 3.39
N PRO A 86 -14.98 -13.11 2.35
CA PRO A 86 -15.19 -13.65 1.03
C PRO A 86 -14.94 -15.17 1.01
N ALA A 87 -15.55 -15.86 0.04
CA ALA A 87 -15.47 -17.32 -0.06
C ALA A 87 -14.03 -17.86 -0.26
N GLU A 88 -13.15 -16.99 -0.76
CA GLU A 88 -11.73 -17.29 -0.99
C GLU A 88 -10.87 -17.23 0.27
N ALA A 89 -11.38 -16.71 1.39
CA ALA A 89 -10.66 -16.72 2.67
C ALA A 89 -10.51 -18.15 3.22
N PRO A 90 -9.46 -18.44 4.02
CA PRO A 90 -8.38 -17.55 4.40
C PRO A 90 -7.37 -17.31 3.28
N PHE A 91 -6.68 -16.16 3.35
CA PHE A 91 -5.59 -15.79 2.44
C PHE A 91 -4.23 -16.08 3.08
N ASP A 92 -3.19 -16.28 2.25
CA ASP A 92 -1.80 -16.40 2.72
C ASP A 92 -1.01 -15.09 2.57
N CYS A 93 -1.55 -14.13 1.79
CA CYS A 93 -0.92 -12.81 1.64
C CYS A 93 -2.00 -11.71 1.51
N LEU A 94 -1.77 -10.59 2.21
CA LEU A 94 -2.53 -9.34 2.12
C LEU A 94 -1.62 -8.25 1.57
N ILE A 95 -2.08 -7.50 0.57
CA ILE A 95 -1.38 -6.37 0.00
C ILE A 95 -2.24 -5.11 0.17
N ALA A 96 -1.65 -4.03 0.70
CA ALA A 96 -2.25 -2.70 0.74
C ALA A 96 -1.21 -1.65 0.29
N ALA A 97 -1.14 -1.44 -1.03
CA ALA A 97 -0.15 -0.57 -1.65
C ALA A 97 -0.75 0.81 -1.92
N ASP A 98 -0.36 1.82 -1.12
CA ASP A 98 -0.86 3.20 -1.19
C ASP A 98 -2.38 3.29 -1.02
N VAL A 99 -2.89 2.69 0.04
CA VAL A 99 -4.32 2.59 0.36
C VAL A 99 -4.63 3.11 1.76
N LEU A 100 -3.82 2.72 2.75
CA LEU A 100 -4.14 2.96 4.16
C LEU A 100 -4.17 4.44 4.53
N GLU A 101 -3.41 5.29 3.83
CA GLU A 101 -3.43 6.74 3.99
C GLU A 101 -4.74 7.41 3.55
N HIS A 102 -5.53 6.73 2.72
CA HIS A 102 -6.82 7.21 2.24
C HIS A 102 -7.99 6.83 3.14
N LEU A 103 -7.78 5.98 4.14
CA LEU A 103 -8.84 5.48 5.02
C LEU A 103 -9.11 6.43 6.20
N VAL A 104 -10.35 6.46 6.65
CA VAL A 104 -10.74 7.20 7.86
C VAL A 104 -10.15 6.52 9.10
N ASN A 105 -10.19 5.19 9.16
CA ASN A 105 -9.63 4.39 10.25
C ASN A 105 -8.78 3.21 9.73
N PRO A 106 -7.54 3.47 9.23
CA PRO A 106 -6.68 2.44 8.68
C PRO A 106 -6.29 1.35 9.69
N TRP A 107 -6.22 1.67 10.98
CA TRP A 107 -5.88 0.70 12.03
C TRP A 107 -6.94 -0.39 12.15
N ARG A 108 -8.22 0.02 12.20
CA ARG A 108 -9.34 -0.93 12.26
C ARG A 108 -9.48 -1.73 10.97
N ALA A 109 -9.39 -1.05 9.83
CA ALA A 109 -9.50 -1.71 8.52
C ALA A 109 -8.39 -2.77 8.34
N LEU A 110 -7.13 -2.41 8.65
CA LEU A 110 -6.01 -3.35 8.60
C LEU A 110 -6.24 -4.55 9.54
N ALA A 111 -6.59 -4.31 10.81
CA ALA A 111 -6.83 -5.39 11.78
C ALA A 111 -7.94 -6.35 11.32
N SER A 112 -9.05 -5.83 10.77
CA SER A 112 -10.13 -6.65 10.23
C SER A 112 -9.69 -7.47 9.01
N CYS A 113 -8.90 -6.88 8.09
CA CYS A 113 -8.40 -7.60 6.93
C CYS A 113 -7.33 -8.65 7.31
N VAL A 114 -6.51 -8.39 8.34
CA VAL A 114 -5.55 -9.36 8.88
C VAL A 114 -6.25 -10.60 9.45
N ALA A 115 -7.47 -10.46 10.01
CA ALA A 115 -8.28 -11.59 10.46
C ALA A 115 -8.71 -12.53 9.31
N LEU A 116 -8.59 -12.13 8.06
CA LEU A 116 -8.84 -12.96 6.88
C LEU A 116 -7.61 -13.78 6.45
N LEU A 117 -6.47 -13.62 7.14
CA LEU A 117 -5.25 -14.38 6.86
C LEU A 117 -5.22 -15.69 7.62
N GLU A 118 -4.57 -16.68 7.03
CA GLU A 118 -4.17 -17.87 7.76
C GLU A 118 -3.03 -17.61 8.76
N PRO A 119 -2.87 -18.39 9.80
CA PRO A 119 -1.71 -18.33 10.69
C PRO A 119 -0.40 -18.46 9.90
N GLY A 120 0.52 -17.53 10.10
CA GLY A 120 1.76 -17.42 9.32
C GLY A 120 1.63 -16.62 8.01
N GLY A 121 0.44 -16.10 7.71
CA GLY A 121 0.19 -15.29 6.52
C GLY A 121 1.03 -14.00 6.49
N HIS A 122 1.25 -13.49 5.29
CA HIS A 122 2.10 -12.34 5.02
C HIS A 122 1.28 -11.07 4.76
N VAL A 123 1.83 -9.92 5.12
CA VAL A 123 1.26 -8.62 4.80
C VAL A 123 2.33 -7.76 4.13
N VAL A 124 1.99 -7.11 3.04
CA VAL A 124 2.85 -6.11 2.37
C VAL A 124 2.07 -4.82 2.24
N ILE A 125 2.59 -3.76 2.86
CA ILE A 125 2.01 -2.42 2.76
C ILE A 125 3.00 -1.44 2.14
N SER A 126 2.51 -0.38 1.51
CA SER A 126 3.31 0.79 1.22
C SER A 126 2.61 2.05 1.71
N LEU A 127 3.40 3.01 2.22
CA LEU A 127 2.93 4.26 2.81
C LEU A 127 3.89 5.41 2.52
N PRO A 128 3.37 6.60 2.13
CA PRO A 128 4.16 7.82 2.05
C PRO A 128 4.73 8.22 3.41
N ASN A 129 5.93 8.77 3.41
CA ASN A 129 6.61 9.21 4.63
C ASN A 129 6.50 10.72 4.80
N ILE A 130 5.75 11.18 5.78
CA ILE A 130 5.58 12.63 6.06
C ILE A 130 6.88 13.29 6.56
N VAL A 131 7.83 12.52 7.11
CA VAL A 131 9.13 13.02 7.61
C VAL A 131 10.15 13.22 6.48
N TYR A 132 9.81 12.88 5.25
CA TYR A 132 10.66 13.15 4.10
C TYR A 132 11.07 14.63 4.04
N ALA A 133 12.38 14.92 3.97
CA ALA A 133 12.91 16.29 4.12
C ALA A 133 12.26 17.32 3.17
N ARG A 134 11.95 16.90 1.92
CA ARG A 134 11.26 17.78 0.96
C ARG A 134 9.83 18.11 1.41
N ALA A 135 9.13 17.17 2.05
CA ALA A 135 7.80 17.42 2.61
C ALA A 135 7.87 18.39 3.78
N ILE A 136 8.78 18.14 4.73
CA ILE A 136 9.01 19.02 5.89
C ILE A 136 9.40 20.43 5.43
N PHE A 137 10.38 20.53 4.52
CA PHE A 137 10.80 21.83 3.99
C PHE A 137 9.66 22.61 3.34
N ARG A 138 8.81 21.89 2.59
CA ARG A 138 7.65 22.50 1.94
C ARG A 138 6.65 23.05 2.95
N LEU A 139 6.34 22.30 4.02
CA LEU A 139 5.46 22.77 5.10
C LEU A 139 6.02 24.02 5.79
N LEU A 140 7.31 24.02 6.12
CA LEU A 140 7.98 25.14 6.78
C LEU A 140 8.05 26.39 5.88
N ALA A 141 8.37 26.21 4.60
CA ALA A 141 8.51 27.31 3.63
C ALA A 141 7.15 27.93 3.27
N GLN A 142 6.14 27.12 3.03
CA GLN A 142 4.80 27.58 2.63
C GLN A 142 3.93 28.01 3.82
N ARG A 143 4.26 27.54 5.04
CA ARG A 143 3.46 27.77 6.25
C ARG A 143 1.97 27.41 6.08
N SER A 144 1.68 26.43 5.22
CA SER A 144 0.35 25.93 4.90
C SER A 144 0.42 24.45 4.59
N TRP A 145 -0.72 23.76 4.75
CA TRP A 145 -0.81 22.35 4.36
C TRP A 145 -0.95 22.26 2.83
N PRO A 146 0.01 21.69 2.10
CA PRO A 146 -0.11 21.52 0.66
C PRO A 146 -1.26 20.59 0.29
N ARG A 147 -1.84 20.80 -0.89
CA ARG A 147 -2.81 19.89 -1.52
C ARG A 147 -2.37 19.67 -2.95
N ASP A 148 -1.97 18.46 -3.24
CA ASP A 148 -1.45 18.08 -4.55
C ASP A 148 -2.37 17.03 -5.20
N PRO A 149 -2.38 16.91 -6.51
CA PRO A 149 -3.13 15.85 -7.19
C PRO A 149 -2.51 14.46 -6.98
N GLU A 150 -1.27 14.39 -6.48
CA GLU A 150 -0.55 13.14 -6.21
C GLU A 150 0.61 13.34 -5.22
N GLY A 151 1.13 12.23 -4.67
CA GLY A 151 2.30 12.22 -3.78
C GLY A 151 1.95 12.36 -2.31
N ILE A 152 2.92 12.78 -1.47
CA ILE A 152 2.77 12.81 0.00
C ILE A 152 1.60 13.69 0.45
N PHE A 153 1.33 14.77 -0.26
CA PHE A 153 0.26 15.71 0.03
C PHE A 153 -0.94 15.57 -0.93
N ASP A 154 -1.14 14.35 -1.46
CA ASP A 154 -2.33 14.04 -2.25
C ASP A 154 -3.59 14.51 -1.51
N GLU A 155 -4.48 15.22 -2.23
CA GLU A 155 -5.69 15.82 -1.66
C GLU A 155 -6.68 14.80 -1.10
N THR A 156 -6.54 13.53 -1.50
CA THR A 156 -7.35 12.40 -1.01
C THR A 156 -6.75 11.71 0.20
N HIS A 157 -5.53 12.06 0.64
CA HIS A 157 -4.95 11.53 1.87
C HIS A 157 -5.67 12.07 3.10
N LEU A 158 -6.11 11.18 3.97
CA LEU A 158 -6.74 11.47 5.25
C LEU A 158 -5.78 11.24 6.42
N ARG A 159 -4.73 10.45 6.22
CA ARG A 159 -3.73 10.08 7.23
C ARG A 159 -2.32 10.23 6.68
N TRP A 160 -1.40 10.60 7.56
CA TRP A 160 0.02 10.71 7.25
C TRP A 160 0.79 9.86 8.25
N PHE A 161 1.82 9.17 7.78
CA PHE A 161 2.56 8.22 8.57
C PHE A 161 4.04 8.56 8.58
N THR A 162 4.64 8.39 9.76
CA THR A 162 6.07 8.18 9.89
C THR A 162 6.36 6.67 9.79
N ARG A 163 7.64 6.32 9.69
CA ARG A 163 8.04 4.91 9.80
C ARG A 163 7.59 4.27 11.11
N GLY A 164 7.70 5.03 12.21
CA GLY A 164 7.29 4.58 13.54
C GLY A 164 5.80 4.26 13.61
N ASP A 165 4.95 5.15 13.06
CA ASP A 165 3.49 4.96 13.02
C ASP A 165 3.10 3.75 12.19
N ALA A 166 3.71 3.57 11.01
CA ALA A 166 3.46 2.41 10.15
C ALA A 166 3.79 1.09 10.86
N LEU A 167 4.94 1.02 11.54
CA LEU A 167 5.34 -0.16 12.32
C LEU A 167 4.44 -0.37 13.55
N ALA A 168 4.00 0.69 14.22
CA ALA A 168 3.08 0.61 15.35
C ALA A 168 1.69 0.09 14.88
N MET A 169 1.19 0.55 13.74
CA MET A 169 -0.06 0.10 13.15
C MET A 169 -0.01 -1.41 12.83
N LEU A 170 1.07 -1.89 12.20
CA LEU A 170 1.25 -3.32 11.91
C LEU A 170 1.26 -4.16 13.20
N ARG A 171 2.02 -3.73 14.22
CA ARG A 171 2.06 -4.42 15.52
C ARG A 171 0.70 -4.40 16.23
N GLY A 172 -0.01 -3.28 16.17
CA GLY A 172 -1.36 -3.15 16.71
C GLY A 172 -2.39 -4.07 16.06
N ALA A 173 -2.15 -4.47 14.80
CA ALA A 173 -2.93 -5.50 14.10
C ALA A 173 -2.43 -6.94 14.36
N GLY A 174 -1.52 -7.16 15.32
CA GLY A 174 -1.00 -8.48 15.67
C GLY A 174 0.13 -8.98 14.75
N LEU A 175 0.64 -8.13 13.87
CA LEU A 175 1.67 -8.50 12.90
C LEU A 175 3.09 -8.26 13.44
N GLN A 176 4.03 -9.07 12.96
CA GLN A 176 5.46 -8.92 13.20
C GLN A 176 6.14 -8.34 11.95
N PRO A 177 6.56 -7.06 11.94
CA PRO A 177 7.31 -6.48 10.83
C PRO A 177 8.61 -7.24 10.58
N GLN A 178 8.88 -7.60 9.32
CA GLN A 178 10.04 -8.39 8.91
C GLN A 178 11.06 -7.53 8.16
N ARG A 179 10.60 -6.75 7.18
CA ARG A 179 11.46 -5.94 6.32
C ARG A 179 10.84 -4.58 6.03
N VAL A 180 11.69 -3.56 5.97
CA VAL A 180 11.31 -2.17 5.65
C VAL A 180 12.23 -1.68 4.56
N ASP A 181 11.68 -1.51 3.37
CA ASP A 181 12.39 -0.98 2.21
C ASP A 181 12.05 0.51 2.01
N SER A 182 13.09 1.27 1.66
CA SER A 182 12.97 2.71 1.39
C SER A 182 12.84 2.96 -0.11
N ARG A 183 11.85 3.74 -0.53
CA ARG A 183 11.76 4.29 -1.89
C ARG A 183 12.22 5.74 -1.91
N PHE A 184 12.98 6.05 -2.95
CA PHE A 184 13.53 7.38 -3.18
C PHE A 184 12.96 7.96 -4.47
N PHE A 185 12.45 9.18 -4.43
CA PHE A 185 11.94 9.89 -5.61
C PHE A 185 12.99 10.86 -6.16
N VAL A 186 14.21 10.36 -6.27
CA VAL A 186 15.38 11.06 -6.81
C VAL A 186 16.17 10.13 -7.73
N GLU A 187 16.90 10.71 -8.68
CA GLU A 187 17.66 9.99 -9.70
C GLU A 187 19.13 10.37 -9.70
N GLY A 188 19.92 9.65 -10.49
CA GLY A 188 21.33 9.91 -10.69
C GLY A 188 22.16 9.87 -9.40
N TRP A 189 23.10 10.80 -9.24
CA TRP A 189 23.97 10.87 -8.07
C TRP A 189 23.22 11.11 -6.74
N LYS A 190 22.07 11.80 -6.80
CA LYS A 190 21.20 12.01 -5.62
C LYS A 190 20.64 10.70 -5.10
N LEU A 191 20.34 9.74 -5.98
CA LEU A 191 19.90 8.41 -5.58
C LEU A 191 21.00 7.65 -4.83
N GLN A 192 22.25 7.74 -5.28
CA GLN A 192 23.38 7.11 -4.58
C GLN A 192 23.59 7.72 -3.21
N LEU A 193 23.52 9.05 -3.11
CA LEU A 193 23.60 9.77 -1.82
C LEU A 193 22.44 9.35 -0.89
N ALA A 194 21.21 9.31 -1.40
CA ALA A 194 20.04 8.89 -0.62
C ALA A 194 20.21 7.45 -0.08
N ARG A 195 20.74 6.52 -0.90
CA ARG A 195 21.04 5.14 -0.48
C ARG A 195 22.08 5.06 0.63
N VAL A 196 23.11 5.90 0.59
CA VAL A 196 24.11 5.98 1.66
C VAL A 196 23.48 6.54 2.94
N LEU A 197 22.76 7.65 2.84
CA LEU A 197 22.10 8.30 3.98
C LEU A 197 21.02 7.40 4.60
N ALA A 198 20.36 6.55 3.80
CA ALA A 198 19.37 5.59 4.30
C ALA A 198 19.97 4.49 5.21
N ARG A 199 21.29 4.37 5.29
CA ARG A 199 22.01 3.50 6.24
C ARG A 199 22.38 4.19 7.55
N THR A 200 22.03 5.47 7.69
CA THR A 200 22.32 6.31 8.85
C THR A 200 21.01 6.69 9.57
N PRO A 201 21.06 7.37 10.73
CA PRO A 201 19.87 7.95 11.36
C PRO A 201 19.09 8.93 10.48
N LEU A 202 19.70 9.44 9.38
CA LEU A 202 19.04 10.34 8.43
C LEU A 202 18.09 9.59 7.44
N ARG A 203 17.95 8.27 7.56
CA ARG A 203 17.08 7.45 6.70
C ARG A 203 15.71 8.07 6.49
N GLU A 204 15.05 8.48 7.55
CA GLU A 204 13.68 8.96 7.48
C GLU A 204 13.54 10.25 6.67
N TYR A 205 14.57 11.09 6.67
CA TYR A 205 14.57 12.35 5.92
C TYR A 205 14.84 12.19 4.42
N VAL A 206 15.44 11.09 4.00
CA VAL A 206 15.73 10.80 2.57
C VAL A 206 14.75 9.82 1.95
N THR A 207 13.98 9.08 2.75
CA THR A 207 12.99 8.13 2.29
C THR A 207 11.66 8.83 2.00
N ALA A 208 11.18 8.76 0.77
CA ALA A 208 9.90 9.35 0.38
C ALA A 208 8.70 8.42 0.69
N GLN A 209 8.91 7.12 0.61
CA GLN A 209 7.89 6.10 0.84
C GLN A 209 8.52 4.84 1.44
N TYR A 210 7.82 4.16 2.32
CA TYR A 210 8.20 2.85 2.83
C TYR A 210 7.37 1.74 2.19
N VAL A 211 8.02 0.63 1.85
CA VAL A 211 7.37 -0.65 1.57
C VAL A 211 7.76 -1.60 2.69
N ILE A 212 6.76 -2.17 3.37
CA ILE A 212 6.97 -2.94 4.60
C ILE A 212 6.33 -4.31 4.45
N SER A 213 7.09 -5.36 4.71
CA SER A 213 6.51 -6.70 4.90
C SER A 213 6.44 -7.06 6.38
N ALA A 214 5.39 -7.79 6.73
CA ALA A 214 5.13 -8.31 8.05
C ALA A 214 4.50 -9.71 7.97
N THR A 215 4.50 -10.45 9.06
CA THR A 215 3.87 -11.78 9.15
C THR A 215 2.92 -11.85 10.33
N LEU A 216 1.82 -12.57 10.14
CA LEU A 216 0.96 -12.96 11.24
C LEU A 216 1.63 -14.14 11.98
N PRO A 217 1.83 -14.10 13.29
CA PRO A 217 2.34 -15.25 14.05
C PRO A 217 1.51 -16.52 13.82
N ARG A 218 2.16 -17.67 13.94
CA ARG A 218 1.49 -19.00 13.90
C ARG A 218 0.73 -19.29 15.15
#